data_71f0486ad1b61cc37f0fba6684604169
#
_entry.id   71f0486ad1b61cc37f0fba6684604169
#
_cell.length_a   1.000
_cell.length_b   1.000
_cell.length_c   1.000
_cell.angle_alpha   90.00
_cell.angle_beta   90.00
_cell.angle_gamma   90.00
#
_symmetry.space_group_name_H-M   'P 1'
#
loop_
_entity.id
_entity.type
_entity.pdbx_description
1 polymer ?
#
loop_
_entity_poly.entity_id
_entity_poly.type
_entity_poly.pdbx_seq_one_letter_code
_entity_poly.pdbx_strand_id
1 'polypeptide(L)' 'MRYNHAVSLAFEVISNDEYGADITPAMLREALLQRMVNLDSDAEWLDATMPPYDTMEHEEKHA' A
#
# COMPACT_ATOMS: atom_id res chain seq x y z
N MET A 1 8.72 -3.99 -23.92
CA MET A 1 9.46 -3.51 -22.73
C MET A 1 8.49 -3.37 -21.58
N ARG A 2 8.89 -3.77 -20.38
CA ARG A 2 8.05 -3.67 -19.20
C ARG A 2 8.64 -2.71 -18.20
N TYR A 3 7.79 -2.14 -17.34
CA TYR A 3 8.20 -1.16 -16.35
C TYR A 3 7.70 -1.56 -14.97
N ASN A 4 8.49 -1.24 -13.97
CA ASN A 4 8.14 -1.44 -12.57
C ASN A 4 7.75 -0.10 -11.97
N HIS A 5 6.54 -0.03 -11.42
CA HIS A 5 6.00 1.20 -10.83
C HIS A 5 5.88 1.04 -9.32
N ALA A 6 6.46 1.97 -8.60
CA ALA A 6 6.28 2.05 -7.15
C ALA A 6 5.04 2.88 -6.86
N VAL A 7 4.07 2.27 -6.19
CA VAL A 7 2.79 2.92 -5.87
C VAL A 7 2.57 2.94 -4.37
N SER A 8 1.72 3.84 -3.90
CA SER A 8 1.36 3.98 -2.49
C SER A 8 -0.12 3.73 -2.30
N LEU A 9 -0.45 3.15 -1.17
CA LEU A 9 -1.83 2.97 -0.72
C LEU A 9 -1.92 3.53 0.70
N ALA A 10 -2.83 4.47 0.92
CA ALA A 10 -3.06 5.01 2.25
C ALA A 10 -4.01 4.11 3.04
N PHE A 11 -3.68 3.88 4.30
CA PHE A 11 -4.55 3.18 5.23
C PHE A 11 -4.40 3.78 6.63
N GLU A 12 -5.37 3.51 7.48
CA GLU A 12 -5.44 4.12 8.81
C GLU A 12 -5.13 3.10 9.88
N VAL A 13 -4.38 3.54 10.90
CA VAL A 13 -4.05 2.73 12.08
C VAL A 13 -4.48 3.49 13.30
N ILE A 14 -5.27 2.84 14.16
CA ILE A 14 -5.71 3.43 15.42
C ILE A 14 -4.68 3.13 16.49
N SER A 15 -4.19 4.16 17.17
CA SER A 15 -3.24 4.02 18.26
C SER A 15 -3.65 4.88 19.45
N ASN A 16 -3.00 4.66 20.59
CA ASN A 16 -3.27 5.42 21.82
C ASN A 16 -2.30 6.56 22.04
N ASP A 17 -1.28 6.68 21.22
CA ASP A 17 -0.31 7.74 21.31
C ASP A 17 -0.51 8.77 20.20
N GLU A 18 -0.46 10.05 20.54
CA GLU A 18 -0.68 11.15 19.61
C GLU A 18 0.24 11.11 18.41
N TYR A 19 1.47 10.64 18.60
CA TYR A 19 2.49 10.57 17.54
C TYR A 19 2.66 9.18 16.95
N GLY A 20 1.85 8.22 17.40
CA GLY A 20 1.92 6.86 16.88
C GLY A 20 3.10 6.04 17.39
N ALA A 21 3.68 6.43 18.53
CA ALA A 21 4.86 5.74 19.07
C ALA A 21 4.56 4.30 19.50
N ASP A 22 3.29 3.97 19.74
CA ASP A 22 2.85 2.64 20.13
C ASP A 22 2.45 1.75 18.96
N ILE A 23 2.60 2.23 17.72
CA ILE A 23 2.27 1.44 16.53
C ILE A 23 3.30 0.31 16.37
N THR A 24 2.79 -0.91 16.20
CA THR A 24 3.61 -2.10 16.02
C THR A 24 3.47 -2.64 14.59
N PRO A 25 4.43 -3.45 14.12
CA PRO A 25 4.28 -4.11 12.82
C PRO A 25 3.02 -4.96 12.69
N ALA A 26 2.59 -5.59 13.79
CA ALA A 26 1.34 -6.38 13.78
C ALA A 26 0.13 -5.49 13.54
N MET A 27 0.09 -4.31 14.15
CA MET A 27 -0.97 -3.33 13.95
C MET A 27 -1.02 -2.85 12.51
N LEU A 28 0.14 -2.61 11.91
CA LEU A 28 0.23 -2.18 10.51
C LEU A 28 -0.30 -3.27 9.57
N ARG A 29 0.11 -4.52 9.79
CA ARG A 29 -0.35 -5.64 8.96
C ARG A 29 -1.86 -5.80 9.04
N GLU A 30 -2.42 -5.75 10.22
CA GLU A 30 -3.86 -5.93 10.42
C GLU A 30 -4.64 -4.77 9.81
N ALA A 31 -4.18 -3.54 9.99
CA ALA A 31 -4.81 -2.37 9.40
C ALA A 31 -4.81 -2.44 7.87
N LEU A 32 -3.71 -2.88 7.28
CA LEU A 32 -3.63 -3.05 5.83
C LEU A 32 -4.58 -4.14 5.32
N LEU A 33 -4.64 -5.27 6.02
CA LEU A 33 -5.57 -6.34 5.66
C LEU A 33 -7.02 -5.85 5.71
N GLN A 34 -7.37 -5.09 6.74
CA GLN A 34 -8.70 -4.50 6.87
C GLN A 34 -9.00 -3.54 5.73
N ARG A 35 -8.03 -2.72 5.34
CA ARG A 35 -8.16 -1.81 4.21
C ARG A 35 -8.45 -2.58 2.92
N MET A 36 -7.73 -3.69 2.70
CA MET A 36 -7.90 -4.53 1.52
C MET A 36 -9.30 -5.16 1.47
N VAL A 37 -9.79 -5.65 2.62
CA VAL A 37 -11.13 -6.23 2.71
C VAL A 37 -12.22 -5.21 2.38
N ASN A 38 -12.00 -3.95 2.72
CA ASN A 38 -12.97 -2.88 2.50
C ASN A 38 -12.95 -2.29 1.08
N LEU A 39 -12.01 -2.71 0.24
CA LEU A 39 -11.96 -2.28 -1.16
C LEU A 39 -12.76 -3.25 -2.03
N ASP A 40 -14.00 -2.90 -2.33
CA ASP A 40 -14.98 -3.82 -2.92
C ASP A 40 -14.94 -3.92 -4.44
N SER A 41 -14.41 -2.91 -5.13
CA SER A 41 -14.43 -2.88 -6.59
C SER A 41 -13.10 -2.44 -7.17
N ASP A 42 -12.89 -2.75 -8.44
CA ASP A 42 -11.67 -2.34 -9.15
C ASP A 42 -11.52 -0.82 -9.19
N ALA A 43 -12.63 -0.09 -9.29
CA ALA A 43 -12.61 1.37 -9.28
C ALA A 43 -12.11 1.91 -7.95
N GLU A 44 -12.52 1.29 -6.82
CA GLU A 44 -12.05 1.67 -5.50
C GLU A 44 -10.54 1.43 -5.33
N TRP A 45 -10.03 0.33 -5.88
CA TRP A 45 -8.59 0.07 -5.87
C TRP A 45 -7.81 1.14 -6.63
N LEU A 46 -8.30 1.54 -7.80
CA LEU A 46 -7.67 2.58 -8.60
C LEU A 46 -7.71 3.94 -7.89
N ASP A 47 -8.83 4.26 -7.25
CA ASP A 47 -8.98 5.52 -6.53
C ASP A 47 -8.13 5.56 -5.25
N ALA A 48 -7.99 4.43 -4.57
CA ALA A 48 -7.23 4.35 -3.33
C ALA A 48 -5.73 4.39 -3.56
N THR A 49 -5.28 3.92 -4.71
CA THR A 49 -3.86 3.88 -5.06
C THR A 49 -3.45 5.21 -5.67
N MET A 50 -2.45 5.84 -5.09
CA MET A 50 -1.92 7.10 -5.61
C MET A 50 -1.15 6.87 -6.91
N PRO A 51 -0.99 7.91 -7.74
CA PRO A 51 -0.15 7.77 -8.93
C PRO A 51 1.25 7.25 -8.58
N PRO A 52 1.88 6.49 -9.47
CA PRO A 52 3.23 5.99 -9.19
C PRO A 52 4.18 7.13 -8.86
N TYR A 53 4.96 6.97 -7.80
CA TYR A 53 5.95 7.98 -7.41
C TYR A 53 7.35 7.64 -7.92
N ASP A 54 7.53 6.46 -8.46
CA ASP A 54 8.78 6.05 -9.08
C ASP A 54 8.49 4.99 -10.14
N THR A 55 9.20 5.08 -11.26
CA THR A 55 9.04 4.14 -12.36
C THR A 55 10.42 3.76 -12.88
N MET A 56 10.68 2.46 -12.98
CA MET A 56 11.92 1.93 -13.47
C MET A 56 11.67 0.87 -14.54
N GLU A 57 12.58 0.77 -15.49
CA GLU A 57 12.52 -0.31 -16.45
C GLU A 57 12.65 -1.65 -15.74
N HIS A 58 11.76 -2.57 -16.05
CA HIS A 58 11.79 -3.90 -15.45
C HIS A 58 12.80 -4.78 -16.18
N GLU A 59 13.84 -5.18 -15.46
CA GLU A 59 14.81 -6.14 -15.99
C GLU A 59 14.29 -7.55 -15.77
N GLU A 60 14.14 -8.28 -16.89
CA GLU A 60 13.80 -9.68 -16.80
C GLU A 60 15.08 -10.48 -16.64
N LYS A 61 15.24 -11.10 -15.47
CA LYS A 61 16.32 -12.02 -15.25
C LYS A 61 15.96 -13.37 -15.81
N HIS A 62 16.66 -13.78 -16.81
CA HIS A 62 16.56 -15.13 -17.30
C HIS A 62 17.41 -16.02 -16.38
N ALA A 63 16.74 -16.95 -15.74
CA ALA A 63 17.43 -17.92 -14.93
C ALA A 63 18.19 -18.92 -15.82
#